data_66b7f49bb91456e1c3323146f24c68ee
#
_entry.id   66b7f49bb91456e1c3323146f24c68ee
#
_cell.length_a   1.000
_cell.length_b   1.000
_cell.length_c   1.000
_cell.angle_alpha   90.00
_cell.angle_beta   90.00
_cell.angle_gamma   90.00
#
_symmetry.space_group_name_H-M   'P 1'
#
loop_
_entity.id
_entity.type
_entity.pdbx_description
1 polymer ?
#
loop_
_entity_poly.entity_id
_entity_poly.type
_entity_poly.pdbx_seq_one_letter_code
_entity_poly.pdbx_strand_id
1 'polypeptide(L)'
;MFELRSGVGVRAAALLLAALSIGLVPVAKLEADGRTPCGDANGDSLVDLGDAVHMLAWLFRGGEAPRCGGLSCVDVNSDSTSDLADAVYLLEWLFLGGEDPACPAPRPASYEVGHLRLSFGDSPGSRGEIPADVFYPSLESGESGTAAPGRFPLVVFGHGYNMETLDYAYIWETLVPAGYVFAMSDRLSDAMILDLDEYALDLQFVLSRLKSEGETRGAILYGHLDGSSAFMGHSAGGGASVLASSRALLDEDQDLRTAVVLAPLGMAVSPVMGRRQPTDEAGDLDMPVLVIEGEKDCTTPPVLHSRRIFEALPEGGGSYLASLPLGDHCGFSDEDGPTTASCGIAEVTLCNPFFPLINFQGETLGSVEQTRIVGELALAWLNRHLRRTSATMDLFEAALSEEPVTWRRR
;
A
#
# COMPACT_ATOMS: atom_id res chain seq x y z
N MET A 1 41.71 8.87 -35.01
CA MET A 1 40.77 9.88 -35.53
C MET A 1 39.43 9.56 -34.84
N PHE A 2 39.23 10.13 -33.66
CA PHE A 2 38.00 9.95 -32.86
C PHE A 2 37.27 11.30 -32.85
N GLU A 3 36.15 11.37 -33.50
CA GLU A 3 35.25 12.52 -33.39
C GLU A 3 34.44 12.41 -32.11
N LEU A 4 34.70 13.31 -31.17
CA LEU A 4 33.85 13.57 -30.00
C LEU A 4 32.60 14.35 -30.44
N ARG A 5 31.44 13.74 -30.33
CA ARG A 5 30.17 14.44 -30.47
C ARG A 5 29.96 15.33 -29.23
N SER A 6 30.28 16.60 -29.37
CA SER A 6 30.06 17.68 -28.44
C SER A 6 28.63 18.22 -28.55
N GLY A 7 27.73 17.79 -27.72
CA GLY A 7 26.37 18.33 -27.69
C GLY A 7 25.88 18.74 -26.32
N VAL A 8 26.29 18.02 -25.29
CA VAL A 8 25.76 18.19 -23.91
C VAL A 8 26.66 19.11 -23.07
N GLY A 9 27.99 19.09 -23.32
CA GLY A 9 28.93 19.89 -22.54
C GLY A 9 28.85 21.41 -22.80
N VAL A 10 28.35 21.83 -23.96
CA VAL A 10 28.27 23.25 -24.33
C VAL A 10 27.08 23.95 -23.70
N ARG A 11 25.97 23.25 -23.46
CA ARG A 11 24.79 23.82 -22.80
C ARG A 11 25.00 24.00 -21.29
N ALA A 12 25.66 23.06 -20.63
CA ALA A 12 25.99 23.17 -19.21
C ALA A 12 27.02 24.28 -18.93
N ALA A 13 28.01 24.46 -19.82
CA ALA A 13 29.00 25.54 -19.71
C ALA A 13 28.39 26.92 -20.02
N ALA A 14 27.40 27.01 -20.91
CA ALA A 14 26.71 28.25 -21.20
C ALA A 14 25.82 28.71 -20.04
N LEU A 15 25.20 27.78 -19.30
CA LEU A 15 24.41 28.05 -18.08
C LEU A 15 25.29 28.56 -16.93
N LEU A 16 26.49 28.03 -16.74
CA LEU A 16 27.42 28.49 -15.74
C LEU A 16 28.02 29.87 -16.04
N LEU A 17 28.20 30.21 -17.32
CA LEU A 17 28.73 31.54 -17.74
C LEU A 17 27.63 32.62 -17.74
N ALA A 18 26.37 32.28 -17.90
CA ALA A 18 25.25 33.20 -17.75
C ALA A 18 25.01 33.60 -16.30
N ALA A 19 25.26 32.68 -15.34
CA ALA A 19 25.12 32.95 -13.92
C ALA A 19 26.15 33.96 -13.35
N LEU A 20 27.27 34.18 -14.05
CA LEU A 20 28.31 35.12 -13.63
C LEU A 20 28.09 36.57 -14.11
N SER A 21 27.08 36.84 -14.93
CA SER A 21 26.87 38.14 -15.54
C SER A 21 25.53 38.84 -15.15
N ILE A 22 24.69 38.21 -14.30
CA ILE A 22 23.41 38.82 -13.90
C ILE A 22 23.38 38.80 -12.34
N GLY A 23 23.78 39.95 -11.79
CA GLY A 23 23.69 40.18 -10.35
C GLY A 23 22.26 40.52 -9.92
N LEU A 24 21.44 39.49 -9.73
CA LEU A 24 20.24 39.45 -8.91
C LEU A 24 19.60 38.08 -9.08
N VAL A 25 20.09 37.10 -8.31
CA VAL A 25 19.36 35.84 -8.13
C VAL A 25 18.14 36.18 -7.28
N PRO A 26 16.91 35.83 -7.71
CA PRO A 26 15.76 36.00 -6.83
C PRO A 26 15.96 35.14 -5.57
N VAL A 27 15.97 35.78 -4.43
CA VAL A 27 16.01 35.15 -3.13
C VAL A 27 14.61 35.25 -2.56
N ALA A 28 13.87 34.12 -2.51
CA ALA A 28 12.63 34.08 -1.78
C ALA A 28 12.92 34.18 -0.28
N LYS A 29 12.30 35.15 0.39
CA LYS A 29 12.39 35.33 1.84
C LYS A 29 11.32 34.47 2.50
N LEU A 30 11.62 34.04 3.75
CA LEU A 30 10.66 33.43 4.67
C LEU A 30 9.23 34.00 4.48
N GLU A 31 8.28 33.10 4.34
CA GLU A 31 6.88 33.45 4.48
C GLU A 31 6.61 33.99 5.90
N ALA A 32 5.70 34.94 6.01
CA ALA A 32 5.43 35.66 7.25
C ALA A 32 4.86 34.77 8.39
N ASP A 33 4.61 33.49 8.12
CA ASP A 33 4.06 32.50 9.05
C ASP A 33 5.11 31.56 9.66
N GLY A 34 6.40 31.75 9.36
CA GLY A 34 7.50 30.96 9.93
C GLY A 34 7.71 29.58 9.30
N ARG A 35 7.10 29.31 8.13
CA ARG A 35 7.32 28.07 7.39
C ARG A 35 8.61 28.14 6.56
N THR A 36 9.24 26.99 6.39
CA THR A 36 10.35 26.82 5.45
C THR A 36 9.86 27.06 4.04
N PRO A 37 10.52 27.94 3.24
CA PRO A 37 10.11 28.19 1.86
C PRO A 37 10.08 26.90 1.04
N CYS A 38 9.12 26.82 0.09
CA CYS A 38 9.10 25.74 -0.88
C CYS A 38 10.38 25.76 -1.72
N GLY A 39 11.10 24.65 -1.77
CA GLY A 39 12.37 24.52 -2.47
C GLY A 39 13.63 24.78 -1.64
N ASP A 40 13.50 25.17 -0.36
CA ASP A 40 14.64 25.32 0.56
C ASP A 40 15.11 23.92 1.04
N ALA A 41 15.85 23.24 0.21
CA ALA A 41 16.27 21.86 0.45
C ALA A 41 17.39 21.77 1.50
N ASN A 42 18.24 22.77 1.63
CA ASN A 42 19.37 22.77 2.54
C ASN A 42 19.01 23.31 3.94
N GLY A 43 17.82 23.92 4.10
CA GLY A 43 17.28 24.43 5.37
C GLY A 43 17.93 25.72 5.84
N ASP A 44 18.47 26.54 4.94
CA ASP A 44 19.09 27.82 5.29
C ASP A 44 18.13 29.03 5.21
N SER A 45 16.85 28.76 4.92
CA SER A 45 15.76 29.73 4.79
C SER A 45 15.84 30.62 3.52
N LEU A 46 16.65 30.24 2.57
CA LEU A 46 16.73 30.86 1.26
C LEU A 46 16.40 29.79 0.22
N VAL A 47 15.85 30.24 -0.93
CA VAL A 47 15.70 29.33 -2.07
C VAL A 47 16.59 29.84 -3.17
N ASP A 48 17.70 29.12 -3.41
CA ASP A 48 18.71 29.50 -4.35
C ASP A 48 19.39 28.29 -5.04
N LEU A 49 20.50 28.52 -5.75
CA LEU A 49 21.24 27.45 -6.41
C LEU A 49 21.74 26.36 -5.45
N GLY A 50 21.98 26.71 -4.18
CA GLY A 50 22.43 25.78 -3.13
C GLY A 50 21.44 24.65 -2.92
N ASP A 51 20.14 24.95 -3.03
CA ASP A 51 19.08 23.96 -2.86
C ASP A 51 19.00 22.98 -4.00
N ALA A 52 19.05 23.45 -5.23
CA ALA A 52 19.11 22.57 -6.40
C ALA A 52 20.34 21.67 -6.37
N VAL A 53 21.49 22.19 -5.92
CA VAL A 53 22.71 21.40 -5.72
C VAL A 53 22.54 20.38 -4.59
N HIS A 54 21.90 20.77 -3.48
CA HIS A 54 21.60 19.87 -2.36
C HIS A 54 20.70 18.72 -2.79
N MET A 55 19.61 19.01 -3.53
CA MET A 55 18.71 18.00 -4.09
C MET A 55 19.45 17.02 -5.02
N LEU A 56 20.26 17.52 -5.95
CA LEU A 56 21.04 16.68 -6.85
C LEU A 56 22.09 15.83 -6.12
N ALA A 57 22.73 16.38 -5.08
CA ALA A 57 23.66 15.63 -4.26
C ALA A 57 22.98 14.50 -3.49
N TRP A 58 21.80 14.77 -2.93
CA TRP A 58 21.00 13.77 -2.26
C TRP A 58 20.54 12.66 -3.22
N LEU A 59 19.97 13.03 -4.36
CA LEU A 59 19.44 12.07 -5.34
C LEU A 59 20.51 11.15 -5.97
N PHE A 60 21.71 11.67 -6.24
CA PHE A 60 22.68 10.95 -7.09
C PHE A 60 24.03 10.66 -6.43
N ARG A 61 24.31 11.22 -5.26
CA ARG A 61 25.64 11.09 -4.63
C ARG A 61 25.60 10.62 -3.17
N GLY A 62 24.41 10.22 -2.67
CA GLY A 62 24.26 9.85 -1.26
C GLY A 62 24.48 11.03 -0.30
N GLY A 63 24.18 12.25 -0.73
CA GLY A 63 24.21 13.45 0.10
C GLY A 63 23.15 13.40 1.21
N GLU A 64 23.24 14.38 2.13
CA GLU A 64 22.24 14.50 3.20
C GLU A 64 20.83 14.72 2.64
N ALA A 65 19.83 14.12 3.30
CA ALA A 65 18.42 14.32 2.97
C ALA A 65 18.02 15.80 3.15
N PRO A 66 16.96 16.26 2.44
CA PRO A 66 16.46 17.62 2.59
C PRO A 66 16.13 17.96 4.05
N ARG A 67 16.52 19.17 4.48
CA ARG A 67 16.41 19.62 5.88
C ARG A 67 15.15 20.42 6.17
N CYS A 68 14.25 20.55 5.24
CA CYS A 68 13.08 21.43 5.28
C CYS A 68 11.81 20.76 5.86
N GLY A 69 11.93 19.72 6.67
CA GLY A 69 10.79 19.12 7.38
C GLY A 69 10.06 18.00 6.64
N GLY A 70 10.62 17.49 5.54
CA GLY A 70 10.10 16.34 4.80
C GLY A 70 10.32 16.43 3.29
N LEU A 71 10.03 15.37 2.55
CA LEU A 71 10.22 15.33 1.10
C LEU A 71 9.28 16.27 0.33
N SER A 72 8.13 16.62 0.91
CA SER A 72 7.16 17.51 0.28
C SER A 72 7.67 18.94 0.06
N CYS A 73 8.69 19.37 0.76
CA CYS A 73 9.27 20.70 0.60
C CYS A 73 10.23 20.81 -0.60
N VAL A 74 10.59 19.69 -1.20
CA VAL A 74 11.43 19.60 -2.40
C VAL A 74 10.69 19.03 -3.61
N ASP A 75 9.42 18.69 -3.47
CA ASP A 75 8.49 18.42 -4.58
C ASP A 75 7.96 19.79 -5.09
N VAL A 76 8.83 20.50 -5.79
CA VAL A 76 8.60 21.91 -6.17
C VAL A 76 7.69 22.06 -7.39
N ASN A 77 7.47 20.98 -8.14
CA ASN A 77 6.56 20.92 -9.27
C ASN A 77 5.19 20.30 -8.89
N SER A 78 5.01 19.86 -7.62
CA SER A 78 3.77 19.30 -7.08
C SER A 78 3.28 18.03 -7.82
N ASP A 79 4.18 17.22 -8.39
CA ASP A 79 3.81 15.98 -9.07
C ASP A 79 3.74 14.76 -8.12
N SER A 80 3.95 14.99 -6.84
CA SER A 80 3.97 13.99 -5.74
C SER A 80 5.21 13.09 -5.73
N THR A 81 6.21 13.38 -6.54
CA THR A 81 7.53 12.75 -6.49
C THR A 81 8.59 13.78 -6.07
N SER A 82 9.71 13.32 -5.57
CA SER A 82 10.85 14.19 -5.27
C SER A 82 12.03 13.61 -6.03
N ASP A 83 12.24 14.09 -7.25
CA ASP A 83 13.20 13.53 -8.18
C ASP A 83 13.99 14.59 -8.97
N LEU A 84 14.61 14.19 -10.09
CA LEU A 84 15.38 15.09 -10.93
C LEU A 84 14.54 16.23 -11.53
N ALA A 85 13.24 15.99 -11.76
CA ALA A 85 12.36 17.00 -12.37
C ALA A 85 12.22 18.21 -11.45
N ASP A 86 12.18 18.01 -10.12
CA ASP A 86 12.12 19.09 -9.14
C ASP A 86 13.37 19.97 -9.16
N ALA A 87 14.55 19.35 -9.17
CA ALA A 87 15.79 20.08 -9.24
C ALA A 87 15.89 20.91 -10.57
N VAL A 88 15.39 20.35 -11.68
CA VAL A 88 15.31 21.05 -12.96
C VAL A 88 14.29 22.18 -12.89
N TYR A 89 13.10 21.94 -12.34
CA TYR A 89 12.05 22.94 -12.16
C TYR A 89 12.54 24.15 -11.34
N LEU A 90 13.23 23.86 -10.22
CA LEU A 90 13.82 24.91 -9.39
C LEU A 90 14.88 25.74 -10.16
N LEU A 91 15.71 25.10 -10.97
CA LEU A 91 16.67 25.79 -11.82
C LEU A 91 16.02 26.62 -12.93
N GLU A 92 14.94 26.14 -13.52
CA GLU A 92 14.15 26.90 -14.51
C GLU A 92 13.53 28.13 -13.89
N TRP A 93 12.95 28.01 -12.70
CA TRP A 93 12.42 29.16 -11.97
C TRP A 93 13.51 30.18 -11.64
N LEU A 94 14.62 29.72 -11.06
CA LEU A 94 15.73 30.59 -10.64
C LEU A 94 16.39 31.37 -11.79
N PHE A 95 16.52 30.77 -12.98
CA PHE A 95 17.38 31.30 -14.02
C PHE A 95 16.67 31.59 -15.35
N LEU A 96 15.50 31.00 -15.60
CA LEU A 96 14.79 31.11 -16.87
C LEU A 96 13.41 31.76 -16.78
N GLY A 97 12.98 32.15 -15.56
CA GLY A 97 11.66 32.76 -15.35
C GLY A 97 10.54 31.70 -15.45
N GLY A 98 10.79 30.48 -15.03
CA GLY A 98 9.78 29.44 -14.88
C GLY A 98 8.68 29.82 -13.87
N GLU A 99 7.68 28.96 -13.73
CA GLU A 99 6.62 29.13 -12.73
C GLU A 99 7.17 29.05 -11.31
N ASP A 100 6.52 29.75 -10.36
CA ASP A 100 6.93 29.73 -8.95
C ASP A 100 6.84 28.32 -8.36
N PRO A 101 7.83 27.92 -7.53
CA PRO A 101 7.77 26.66 -6.80
C PRO A 101 6.48 26.54 -5.97
N ALA A 102 5.77 25.45 -6.11
CA ALA A 102 4.52 25.17 -5.44
C ALA A 102 4.59 23.82 -4.75
N CYS A 103 5.23 23.76 -3.58
CA CYS A 103 5.27 22.52 -2.82
C CYS A 103 3.91 22.14 -2.26
N PRO A 104 3.54 20.85 -2.29
CA PRO A 104 2.37 20.40 -1.57
C PRO A 104 2.53 20.74 -0.08
N ALA A 105 1.41 20.98 0.60
CA ALA A 105 1.43 21.17 2.05
C ALA A 105 2.20 20.00 2.71
N PRO A 106 3.04 20.26 3.74
CA PRO A 106 3.72 19.18 4.45
C PRO A 106 2.69 18.13 4.84
N ARG A 107 2.94 16.88 4.45
CA ARG A 107 2.06 15.78 4.89
C ARG A 107 2.12 15.72 6.40
N PRO A 108 0.99 15.66 7.11
CA PRO A 108 1.01 15.43 8.54
C PRO A 108 1.79 14.15 8.85
N ALA A 109 2.43 14.07 9.99
CA ALA A 109 3.14 12.86 10.43
C ALA A 109 2.21 11.64 10.44
N SER A 110 0.90 11.88 10.66
CA SER A 110 -0.19 10.92 10.54
C SER A 110 -1.47 11.64 10.18
N TYR A 111 -2.35 10.99 9.44
CA TYR A 111 -3.68 11.50 9.13
C TYR A 111 -4.69 10.99 10.17
N GLU A 112 -5.76 11.74 10.36
CA GLU A 112 -6.94 11.25 11.03
C GLU A 112 -7.69 10.25 10.13
N VAL A 113 -8.50 9.38 10.74
CA VAL A 113 -9.26 8.35 10.02
C VAL A 113 -10.66 8.86 9.75
N GLY A 114 -10.96 9.22 8.50
CA GLY A 114 -12.31 9.43 8.00
C GLY A 114 -12.94 8.08 7.61
N HIS A 115 -14.24 7.94 7.78
CA HIS A 115 -14.99 6.74 7.43
C HIS A 115 -16.24 7.10 6.64
N LEU A 116 -16.57 6.29 5.65
CA LEU A 116 -17.87 6.33 4.98
C LEU A 116 -18.32 4.92 4.62
N ARG A 117 -19.63 4.69 4.67
CA ARG A 117 -20.22 3.45 4.18
C ARG A 117 -20.87 3.71 2.84
N LEU A 118 -20.41 2.98 1.82
CA LEU A 118 -20.97 3.01 0.47
C LEU A 118 -21.73 1.74 0.19
N SER A 119 -22.67 1.80 -0.75
CA SER A 119 -23.36 0.63 -1.28
C SER A 119 -23.35 0.69 -2.80
N PHE A 120 -22.75 -0.29 -3.43
CA PHE A 120 -22.60 -0.35 -4.87
C PHE A 120 -23.61 -1.30 -5.48
N GLY A 121 -24.57 -0.75 -6.23
CA GLY A 121 -25.53 -1.52 -7.01
C GLY A 121 -24.93 -2.07 -8.30
N ASP A 122 -25.70 -2.94 -8.97
CA ASP A 122 -25.37 -3.53 -10.28
C ASP A 122 -24.09 -4.38 -10.31
N SER A 123 -23.80 -5.10 -9.22
CA SER A 123 -22.72 -6.07 -9.17
C SER A 123 -22.84 -7.13 -10.28
N PRO A 124 -21.74 -7.49 -10.96
CA PRO A 124 -21.74 -8.63 -11.87
C PRO A 124 -22.22 -9.90 -11.16
N GLY A 125 -23.23 -10.58 -11.68
CA GLY A 125 -23.69 -11.84 -11.11
C GLY A 125 -25.04 -11.77 -10.39
N SER A 126 -25.79 -10.69 -10.49
CA SER A 126 -27.17 -10.57 -9.98
C SER A 126 -27.30 -10.69 -8.44
N ARG A 127 -26.26 -10.39 -7.69
CA ARG A 127 -26.23 -10.57 -6.23
C ARG A 127 -26.69 -9.35 -5.43
N GLY A 128 -27.23 -8.33 -6.11
CA GLY A 128 -27.70 -7.10 -5.48
C GLY A 128 -26.58 -6.14 -5.12
N GLU A 129 -26.82 -5.29 -4.12
CA GLU A 129 -25.88 -4.29 -3.67
C GLU A 129 -24.69 -4.90 -2.90
N ILE A 130 -23.52 -4.33 -3.09
CA ILE A 130 -22.32 -4.65 -2.29
C ILE A 130 -22.06 -3.49 -1.35
N PRO A 131 -22.27 -3.67 -0.04
CA PRO A 131 -21.87 -2.69 0.94
C PRO A 131 -20.34 -2.71 1.10
N ALA A 132 -19.75 -1.52 1.29
CA ALA A 132 -18.34 -1.36 1.55
C ALA A 132 -18.10 -0.28 2.60
N ASP A 133 -17.33 -0.61 3.61
CA ASP A 133 -16.76 0.34 4.53
C ASP A 133 -15.47 0.90 3.94
N VAL A 134 -15.36 2.22 3.89
CA VAL A 134 -14.22 2.92 3.29
C VAL A 134 -13.61 3.87 4.31
N PHE A 135 -12.34 3.65 4.61
CA PHE A 135 -11.55 4.46 5.52
C PHE A 135 -10.52 5.25 4.72
N TYR A 136 -10.36 6.53 5.01
CA TYR A 136 -9.53 7.41 4.21
C TYR A 136 -8.82 8.47 5.06
N PRO A 137 -7.65 8.96 4.61
CA PRO A 137 -6.96 10.07 5.26
C PRO A 137 -7.85 11.29 5.33
N SER A 138 -8.05 11.80 6.54
CA SER A 138 -8.96 12.91 6.84
C SER A 138 -8.30 13.99 7.70
N LEU A 139 -8.87 15.16 7.73
CA LEU A 139 -8.48 16.25 8.63
C LEU A 139 -9.06 16.06 10.03
N GLU A 140 -10.12 15.28 10.16
CA GLU A 140 -10.85 14.99 11.40
C GLU A 140 -11.33 13.53 11.39
N SER A 141 -11.29 12.87 12.55
CA SER A 141 -11.74 11.48 12.67
C SER A 141 -13.26 11.39 12.62
N GLY A 142 -13.76 10.29 12.05
CA GLY A 142 -15.17 9.92 12.11
C GLY A 142 -15.88 9.86 10.77
N GLU A 143 -17.21 9.72 10.85
CA GLU A 143 -18.06 9.52 9.68
C GLU A 143 -18.12 10.79 8.81
N SER A 144 -17.88 10.61 7.52
CA SER A 144 -17.90 11.68 6.50
C SER A 144 -16.99 12.88 6.80
N GLY A 145 -15.87 12.65 7.52
CA GLY A 145 -14.85 13.66 7.75
C GLY A 145 -14.29 14.24 6.45
N THR A 146 -13.80 15.47 6.51
CA THR A 146 -13.20 16.13 5.33
C THR A 146 -11.94 15.39 4.89
N ALA A 147 -11.90 14.92 3.64
CA ALA A 147 -10.72 14.25 3.12
C ALA A 147 -9.48 15.15 3.21
N ALA A 148 -8.38 14.60 3.68
CA ALA A 148 -7.12 15.32 3.77
C ALA A 148 -6.59 15.67 2.38
N PRO A 149 -5.92 16.82 2.21
CA PRO A 149 -5.28 17.17 0.95
C PRO A 149 -4.24 16.12 0.56
N GLY A 150 -4.24 15.74 -0.72
CA GLY A 150 -3.29 14.77 -1.25
C GLY A 150 -3.96 13.72 -2.11
N ARG A 151 -3.13 12.85 -2.69
CA ARG A 151 -3.55 11.67 -3.44
C ARG A 151 -2.98 10.43 -2.75
N PHE A 152 -3.78 9.39 -2.63
CA PHE A 152 -3.49 8.23 -1.82
C PHE A 152 -3.71 6.94 -2.60
N PRO A 153 -2.85 5.94 -2.41
CA PRO A 153 -3.07 4.60 -2.96
C PRO A 153 -4.28 3.93 -2.31
N LEU A 154 -4.94 3.06 -3.07
CA LEU A 154 -6.15 2.34 -2.66
C LEU A 154 -5.83 0.88 -2.34
N VAL A 155 -6.25 0.42 -1.17
CA VAL A 155 -6.19 -0.98 -0.75
C VAL A 155 -7.61 -1.51 -0.59
N VAL A 156 -7.95 -2.57 -1.31
CA VAL A 156 -9.23 -3.29 -1.14
C VAL A 156 -8.98 -4.59 -0.41
N PHE A 157 -9.65 -4.76 0.74
CA PHE A 157 -9.46 -5.89 1.64
C PHE A 157 -10.63 -6.88 1.59
N GLY A 158 -10.29 -8.16 1.50
CA GLY A 158 -11.21 -9.27 1.67
C GLY A 158 -11.09 -9.87 3.07
N HIS A 159 -12.19 -9.84 3.85
CA HIS A 159 -12.23 -10.45 5.18
C HIS A 159 -12.36 -11.98 5.13
N GLY A 160 -12.08 -12.64 6.25
CA GLY A 160 -12.26 -14.08 6.42
C GLY A 160 -13.73 -14.49 6.36
N TYR A 161 -13.99 -15.77 6.09
CA TYR A 161 -15.35 -16.29 6.07
C TYR A 161 -16.05 -16.10 7.42
N ASN A 162 -17.25 -15.53 7.39
CA ASN A 162 -18.07 -15.22 8.57
C ASN A 162 -17.39 -14.28 9.59
N MET A 163 -16.55 -13.37 9.08
CA MET A 163 -15.91 -12.30 9.85
C MET A 163 -16.47 -10.94 9.42
N GLU A 164 -16.30 -9.95 10.29
CA GLU A 164 -16.84 -8.61 10.12
C GLU A 164 -15.72 -7.57 9.95
N THR A 165 -16.08 -6.37 9.48
CA THR A 165 -15.11 -5.28 9.27
C THR A 165 -14.32 -4.97 10.55
N LEU A 166 -14.97 -4.91 11.70
CA LEU A 166 -14.34 -4.58 12.98
C LEU A 166 -13.33 -5.62 13.48
N ASP A 167 -13.33 -6.83 12.94
CA ASP A 167 -12.30 -7.82 13.26
C ASP A 167 -10.92 -7.46 12.69
N TYR A 168 -10.82 -6.40 11.88
CA TYR A 168 -9.61 -5.98 11.17
C TYR A 168 -9.28 -4.51 11.38
N ALA A 169 -9.70 -3.92 12.51
CA ALA A 169 -9.48 -2.50 12.77
C ALA A 169 -7.99 -2.12 12.73
N TYR A 170 -7.12 -2.98 13.22
CA TYR A 170 -5.67 -2.76 13.20
C TYR A 170 -5.12 -2.43 11.80
N ILE A 171 -5.74 -2.95 10.72
CA ILE A 171 -5.24 -2.73 9.37
C ILE A 171 -5.49 -1.29 8.93
N TRP A 172 -6.74 -0.80 9.01
CA TRP A 172 -6.98 0.59 8.60
C TRP A 172 -6.43 1.59 9.60
N GLU A 173 -6.34 1.25 10.89
CA GLU A 173 -5.69 2.08 11.91
C GLU A 173 -4.18 2.19 11.68
N THR A 174 -3.57 1.22 10.99
CA THR A 174 -2.17 1.26 10.55
C THR A 174 -2.02 1.99 9.22
N LEU A 175 -2.85 1.67 8.22
CA LEU A 175 -2.65 2.12 6.84
C LEU A 175 -3.18 3.54 6.61
N VAL A 176 -4.36 3.89 7.15
CA VAL A 176 -5.00 5.17 6.85
C VAL A 176 -4.22 6.36 7.42
N PRO A 177 -3.76 6.34 8.70
CA PRO A 177 -2.88 7.38 9.21
C PRO A 177 -1.58 7.52 8.43
N ALA A 178 -1.10 6.43 7.84
CA ALA A 178 0.06 6.44 6.96
C ALA A 178 -0.27 6.95 5.54
N GLY A 179 -1.53 7.30 5.25
CA GLY A 179 -1.96 7.90 3.99
C GLY A 179 -2.33 6.89 2.91
N TYR A 180 -3.15 5.91 3.24
CA TYR A 180 -3.80 4.98 2.34
C TYR A 180 -5.31 5.15 2.42
N VAL A 181 -6.01 4.97 1.31
CA VAL A 181 -7.43 4.69 1.31
C VAL A 181 -7.60 3.18 1.44
N PHE A 182 -8.38 2.76 2.41
CA PHE A 182 -8.66 1.35 2.70
C PHE A 182 -10.13 1.07 2.55
N ALA A 183 -10.49 -0.01 1.87
CA ALA A 183 -11.89 -0.40 1.71
C ALA A 183 -12.09 -1.88 1.97
N MET A 184 -13.17 -2.22 2.64
CA MET A 184 -13.59 -3.59 2.90
C MET A 184 -15.03 -3.81 2.48
N SER A 185 -15.27 -4.87 1.71
CA SER A 185 -16.61 -5.32 1.37
C SER A 185 -17.19 -6.18 2.49
N ASP A 186 -18.38 -5.87 2.97
CA ASP A 186 -19.06 -6.53 4.09
C ASP A 186 -20.09 -7.60 3.63
N ARG A 187 -19.82 -8.28 2.51
CA ARG A 187 -20.82 -9.15 1.90
C ARG A 187 -20.84 -10.60 2.37
N LEU A 188 -19.73 -11.13 2.89
CA LEU A 188 -19.66 -12.55 3.28
C LEU A 188 -20.15 -12.85 4.69
N SER A 189 -20.47 -11.84 5.48
CA SER A 189 -20.98 -12.04 6.84
C SER A 189 -22.30 -12.87 6.88
N ASP A 190 -23.11 -12.78 5.82
CA ASP A 190 -24.42 -13.45 5.71
C ASP A 190 -24.44 -14.64 4.73
N ALA A 191 -23.31 -14.98 4.11
CA ALA A 191 -23.28 -16.03 3.09
C ALA A 191 -23.27 -17.43 3.71
N MET A 192 -24.30 -18.22 3.46
CA MET A 192 -24.33 -19.65 3.85
C MET A 192 -23.33 -20.52 3.07
N ILE A 193 -22.83 -20.03 1.94
CA ILE A 193 -21.94 -20.74 1.02
C ILE A 193 -20.83 -19.80 0.61
N LEU A 194 -19.60 -20.19 0.85
CA LEU A 194 -18.43 -19.48 0.38
C LEU A 194 -18.15 -19.85 -1.09
N ASP A 195 -18.23 -18.87 -1.99
CA ASP A 195 -17.76 -18.98 -3.38
C ASP A 195 -16.64 -17.97 -3.60
N LEU A 196 -15.40 -18.47 -3.70
CA LEU A 196 -14.21 -17.63 -3.87
C LEU A 196 -14.19 -16.90 -5.22
N ASP A 197 -14.73 -17.50 -6.29
CA ASP A 197 -14.82 -16.85 -7.60
C ASP A 197 -15.72 -15.63 -7.55
N GLU A 198 -16.86 -15.77 -6.88
CA GLU A 198 -17.80 -14.67 -6.69
C GLU A 198 -17.23 -13.60 -5.76
N TYR A 199 -16.55 -14.01 -4.69
CA TYR A 199 -15.89 -13.06 -3.78
C TYR A 199 -14.78 -12.25 -4.49
N ALA A 200 -14.00 -12.89 -5.33
CA ALA A 200 -13.01 -12.21 -6.14
C ALA A 200 -13.64 -11.16 -7.08
N LEU A 201 -14.78 -11.47 -7.67
CA LEU A 201 -15.55 -10.51 -8.50
C LEU A 201 -16.06 -9.33 -7.67
N ASP A 202 -16.48 -9.56 -6.42
CA ASP A 202 -16.91 -8.48 -5.53
C ASP A 202 -15.73 -7.54 -5.20
N LEU A 203 -14.54 -8.08 -4.88
CA LEU A 203 -13.36 -7.26 -4.60
C LEU A 203 -12.96 -6.40 -5.82
N GLN A 204 -12.98 -6.98 -7.03
CA GLN A 204 -12.71 -6.23 -8.25
C GLN A 204 -13.75 -5.15 -8.52
N PHE A 205 -15.02 -5.47 -8.29
CA PHE A 205 -16.10 -4.52 -8.46
C PHE A 205 -15.98 -3.35 -7.49
N VAL A 206 -15.70 -3.61 -6.22
CA VAL A 206 -15.43 -2.55 -5.21
C VAL A 206 -14.24 -1.69 -5.64
N LEU A 207 -13.13 -2.29 -6.08
CA LEU A 207 -11.98 -1.55 -6.60
C LEU A 207 -12.36 -0.62 -7.76
N SER A 208 -13.06 -1.15 -8.75
CA SER A 208 -13.51 -0.39 -9.93
C SER A 208 -14.44 0.76 -9.54
N ARG A 209 -15.38 0.51 -8.62
CA ARG A 209 -16.33 1.54 -8.16
C ARG A 209 -15.64 2.65 -7.38
N LEU A 210 -14.67 2.31 -6.53
CA LEU A 210 -13.90 3.31 -5.78
C LEU A 210 -12.99 4.14 -6.69
N LYS A 211 -12.38 3.56 -7.72
CA LYS A 211 -11.67 4.34 -8.76
C LYS A 211 -12.63 5.34 -9.41
N SER A 212 -13.85 4.92 -9.74
CA SER A 212 -14.88 5.82 -10.30
C SER A 212 -15.34 6.90 -9.30
N GLU A 213 -15.44 6.60 -8.01
CA GLU A 213 -15.70 7.60 -6.96
C GLU A 213 -14.59 8.67 -6.91
N GLY A 214 -13.32 8.27 -7.09
CA GLY A 214 -12.19 9.18 -7.18
C GLY A 214 -12.25 10.16 -8.37
N GLU A 215 -13.03 9.84 -9.41
CA GLU A 215 -13.25 10.66 -10.60
C GLU A 215 -14.57 11.42 -10.55
N THR A 216 -15.48 11.08 -9.64
CA THR A 216 -16.83 11.65 -9.57
C THR A 216 -16.84 12.95 -8.77
N ARG A 217 -17.14 14.08 -9.45
CA ARG A 217 -17.25 15.39 -8.79
C ARG A 217 -18.32 15.39 -7.70
N GLY A 218 -17.91 15.82 -6.50
CA GLY A 218 -18.78 15.89 -5.33
C GLY A 218 -18.74 14.66 -4.44
N ALA A 219 -18.11 13.57 -4.89
CA ALA A 219 -17.76 12.47 -4.00
C ALA A 219 -16.62 12.88 -3.04
N ILE A 220 -16.59 12.31 -1.84
CA ILE A 220 -15.54 12.60 -0.84
C ILE A 220 -14.14 12.25 -1.36
N LEU A 221 -14.02 11.18 -2.15
CA LEU A 221 -12.75 10.73 -2.71
C LEU A 221 -12.36 11.43 -4.02
N TYR A 222 -13.16 12.40 -4.51
CA TYR A 222 -12.87 13.08 -5.78
C TYR A 222 -11.50 13.76 -5.79
N GLY A 223 -10.60 13.28 -6.66
CA GLY A 223 -9.24 13.78 -6.79
C GLY A 223 -8.26 13.32 -5.71
N HIS A 224 -8.69 12.44 -4.78
CA HIS A 224 -7.86 11.96 -3.67
C HIS A 224 -7.24 10.56 -3.90
N LEU A 225 -7.45 9.92 -5.05
CA LEU A 225 -6.78 8.67 -5.40
C LEU A 225 -5.60 8.96 -6.35
N ASP A 226 -4.45 8.32 -6.11
CA ASP A 226 -3.25 8.45 -6.94
C ASP A 226 -3.22 7.49 -8.14
N GLY A 227 -4.21 6.60 -8.23
CA GLY A 227 -4.36 5.56 -9.26
C GLY A 227 -3.77 4.21 -8.83
N SER A 228 -2.74 4.17 -7.99
CA SER A 228 -2.14 2.90 -7.59
C SER A 228 -3.03 2.11 -6.63
N SER A 229 -3.05 0.78 -6.76
CA SER A 229 -3.92 -0.08 -5.95
C SER A 229 -3.28 -1.40 -5.57
N ALA A 230 -3.82 -2.01 -4.51
CA ALA A 230 -3.50 -3.35 -4.07
C ALA A 230 -4.76 -4.10 -3.60
N PHE A 231 -4.76 -5.43 -3.77
CA PHE A 231 -5.65 -6.29 -3.01
C PHE A 231 -4.94 -6.78 -1.74
N MET A 232 -5.71 -6.87 -0.67
CA MET A 232 -5.26 -7.48 0.58
C MET A 232 -6.37 -8.36 1.12
N GLY A 233 -6.07 -9.40 1.90
CA GLY A 233 -7.14 -10.19 2.50
C GLY A 233 -6.64 -11.31 3.39
N HIS A 234 -7.54 -11.77 4.27
CA HIS A 234 -7.30 -12.84 5.23
C HIS A 234 -8.12 -14.08 4.87
N SER A 235 -7.55 -15.26 5.02
CA SER A 235 -8.28 -16.54 4.90
C SER A 235 -9.00 -16.67 3.55
N ALA A 236 -10.30 -16.78 3.53
CA ALA A 236 -11.14 -16.76 2.32
C ALA A 236 -10.91 -15.48 1.50
N GLY A 237 -10.85 -14.31 2.15
CA GLY A 237 -10.53 -13.05 1.50
C GLY A 237 -9.12 -12.99 0.93
N GLY A 238 -8.16 -13.67 1.57
CA GLY A 238 -6.81 -13.84 1.04
C GLY A 238 -6.80 -14.66 -0.26
N GLY A 239 -7.53 -15.77 -0.29
CA GLY A 239 -7.72 -16.56 -1.52
C GLY A 239 -8.44 -15.78 -2.61
N ALA A 240 -9.52 -15.06 -2.25
CA ALA A 240 -10.25 -14.20 -3.18
C ALA A 240 -9.37 -13.07 -3.74
N SER A 241 -8.47 -12.52 -2.92
CA SER A 241 -7.49 -11.49 -3.36
C SER A 241 -6.52 -12.00 -4.41
N VAL A 242 -6.06 -13.26 -4.31
CA VAL A 242 -5.26 -13.91 -5.37
C VAL A 242 -6.05 -14.01 -6.67
N LEU A 243 -7.29 -14.51 -6.61
CA LEU A 243 -8.16 -14.65 -7.77
C LEU A 243 -8.52 -13.29 -8.38
N ALA A 244 -8.82 -12.29 -7.55
CA ALA A 244 -9.11 -10.92 -8.00
C ALA A 244 -7.91 -10.30 -8.71
N SER A 245 -6.70 -10.52 -8.17
CA SER A 245 -5.45 -10.04 -8.78
C SER A 245 -5.20 -10.67 -10.15
N SER A 246 -5.34 -12.00 -10.28
CA SER A 246 -5.20 -12.69 -11.56
C SER A 246 -6.19 -12.15 -12.60
N ARG A 247 -7.45 -11.93 -12.23
CA ARG A 247 -8.46 -11.38 -13.13
C ARG A 247 -8.17 -9.93 -13.52
N ALA A 248 -7.77 -9.07 -12.57
CA ALA A 248 -7.45 -7.66 -12.84
C ALA A 248 -6.30 -7.54 -13.84
N LEU A 249 -5.27 -8.40 -13.73
CA LEU A 249 -4.17 -8.44 -14.68
C LEU A 249 -4.60 -8.92 -16.07
N LEU A 250 -5.52 -9.90 -16.15
CA LEU A 250 -6.13 -10.31 -17.42
C LEU A 250 -6.96 -9.20 -18.07
N ASP A 251 -7.58 -8.33 -17.26
CA ASP A 251 -8.31 -7.14 -17.70
C ASP A 251 -7.38 -5.92 -17.95
N GLU A 252 -6.06 -6.15 -17.92
CA GLU A 252 -5.01 -5.13 -18.18
C GLU A 252 -5.05 -3.94 -17.20
N ASP A 253 -5.46 -4.15 -15.93
CA ASP A 253 -5.40 -3.10 -14.90
C ASP A 253 -3.95 -2.77 -14.54
N GLN A 254 -3.41 -1.74 -15.20
CA GLN A 254 -2.03 -1.28 -15.01
C GLN A 254 -1.80 -0.62 -13.65
N ASP A 255 -2.84 -0.31 -12.88
CA ASP A 255 -2.76 0.38 -11.60
C ASP A 255 -2.65 -0.59 -10.42
N LEU A 256 -3.02 -1.86 -10.62
CA LEU A 256 -2.81 -2.90 -9.63
C LEU A 256 -1.31 -3.24 -9.57
N ARG A 257 -0.69 -3.04 -8.41
CA ARG A 257 0.77 -3.14 -8.25
C ARG A 257 1.23 -4.32 -7.41
N THR A 258 0.41 -4.77 -6.48
CA THR A 258 0.79 -5.81 -5.52
C THR A 258 -0.43 -6.41 -4.84
N ALA A 259 -0.21 -7.53 -4.14
CA ALA A 259 -1.17 -8.07 -3.18
C ALA A 259 -0.49 -8.46 -1.86
N VAL A 260 -1.27 -8.42 -0.77
CA VAL A 260 -0.87 -8.91 0.56
C VAL A 260 -1.91 -9.92 1.01
N VAL A 261 -1.50 -11.17 1.20
CA VAL A 261 -2.43 -12.25 1.57
C VAL A 261 -2.03 -12.89 2.91
N LEU A 262 -2.96 -12.86 3.85
CA LEU A 262 -2.80 -13.28 5.24
C LEU A 262 -3.46 -14.65 5.40
N ALA A 263 -2.68 -15.68 5.76
CA ALA A 263 -3.19 -17.05 5.93
C ALA A 263 -4.22 -17.46 4.86
N PRO A 264 -3.91 -17.25 3.55
CA PRO A 264 -4.90 -17.32 2.49
C PRO A 264 -5.45 -18.74 2.30
N LEU A 265 -6.74 -18.86 2.02
CA LEU A 265 -7.34 -20.11 1.55
C LEU A 265 -6.85 -20.41 0.12
N GLY A 266 -5.91 -21.34 -0.03
CA GLY A 266 -5.23 -21.61 -1.31
C GLY A 266 -6.00 -22.56 -2.22
N MET A 267 -6.90 -23.37 -1.66
CA MET A 267 -7.67 -24.35 -2.43
C MET A 267 -9.07 -24.53 -1.85
N ALA A 268 -10.06 -24.52 -2.72
CA ALA A 268 -11.42 -24.87 -2.35
C ALA A 268 -11.49 -26.38 -2.07
N VAL A 269 -11.99 -26.75 -0.91
CA VAL A 269 -12.17 -28.16 -0.53
C VAL A 269 -13.42 -28.81 -1.14
N SER A 270 -14.22 -28.01 -1.87
CA SER A 270 -15.46 -28.44 -2.52
C SER A 270 -15.74 -27.61 -3.77
N PRO A 271 -16.30 -28.19 -4.85
CA PRO A 271 -16.72 -27.44 -6.04
C PRO A 271 -17.77 -26.34 -5.75
N VAL A 272 -18.39 -26.36 -4.57
CA VAL A 272 -19.34 -25.35 -4.11
C VAL A 272 -18.62 -24.09 -3.61
N MET A 273 -17.30 -24.19 -3.32
CA MET A 273 -16.48 -23.08 -2.84
C MET A 273 -15.78 -22.32 -3.99
N GLY A 274 -16.16 -22.54 -5.24
CA GLY A 274 -15.57 -21.96 -6.44
C GLY A 274 -14.90 -23.01 -7.34
N ARG A 275 -14.69 -22.65 -8.61
CA ARG A 275 -14.04 -23.50 -9.60
C ARG A 275 -12.57 -23.20 -9.80
N ARG A 276 -12.19 -21.93 -9.61
CA ARG A 276 -10.81 -21.48 -9.72
C ARG A 276 -10.11 -21.67 -8.38
N GLN A 277 -8.90 -22.14 -8.41
CA GLN A 277 -8.09 -22.37 -7.22
C GLN A 277 -7.05 -21.24 -7.10
N PRO A 278 -6.96 -20.53 -5.96
CA PRO A 278 -5.92 -19.52 -5.76
C PRO A 278 -4.51 -20.06 -6.01
N THR A 279 -4.25 -21.32 -5.67
CA THR A 279 -2.95 -21.98 -5.93
C THR A 279 -2.63 -22.13 -7.42
N ASP A 280 -3.63 -22.32 -8.26
CA ASP A 280 -3.44 -22.47 -9.70
C ASP A 280 -3.26 -21.10 -10.38
N GLU A 281 -4.05 -20.12 -9.94
CA GLU A 281 -4.05 -18.76 -10.49
C GLU A 281 -2.84 -17.92 -10.03
N ALA A 282 -2.20 -18.28 -8.92
CA ALA A 282 -1.02 -17.56 -8.43
C ALA A 282 0.14 -17.58 -9.44
N GLY A 283 0.21 -18.59 -10.29
CA GLY A 283 1.22 -18.70 -11.36
C GLY A 283 1.11 -17.62 -12.44
N ASP A 284 -0.06 -17.01 -12.59
CA ASP A 284 -0.35 -16.00 -13.60
C ASP A 284 -0.08 -14.55 -13.08
N LEU A 285 0.33 -14.40 -11.80
CA LEU A 285 0.59 -13.10 -11.20
C LEU A 285 1.99 -12.61 -11.57
N ASP A 286 2.10 -11.66 -12.48
CA ASP A 286 3.37 -11.02 -12.88
C ASP A 286 3.75 -9.82 -11.99
N MET A 287 3.07 -9.65 -10.86
CA MET A 287 3.34 -8.63 -9.86
C MET A 287 3.83 -9.25 -8.55
N PRO A 288 4.57 -8.48 -7.70
CA PRO A 288 5.01 -8.94 -6.39
C PRO A 288 3.84 -9.22 -5.44
N VAL A 289 3.92 -10.32 -4.69
CA VAL A 289 2.93 -10.71 -3.68
C VAL A 289 3.63 -10.96 -2.35
N LEU A 290 3.10 -10.38 -1.27
CA LEU A 290 3.47 -10.74 0.09
C LEU A 290 2.48 -11.78 0.63
N VAL A 291 2.97 -12.96 0.93
CA VAL A 291 2.22 -14.01 1.62
C VAL A 291 2.66 -14.03 3.08
N ILE A 292 1.74 -13.87 4.02
CA ILE A 292 2.02 -13.99 5.46
C ILE A 292 1.26 -15.20 5.99
N GLU A 293 1.96 -16.09 6.68
CA GLU A 293 1.40 -17.33 7.24
C GLU A 293 1.67 -17.48 8.73
N GLY A 294 0.78 -18.13 9.45
CA GLY A 294 1.03 -18.60 10.82
C GLY A 294 1.38 -20.09 10.82
N GLU A 295 2.51 -20.48 11.38
CA GLU A 295 2.93 -21.91 11.39
C GLU A 295 2.05 -22.81 12.28
N LYS A 296 1.24 -22.18 13.15
CA LYS A 296 0.25 -22.85 14.02
C LYS A 296 -1.16 -22.89 13.41
N ASP A 297 -1.34 -22.33 12.23
CA ASP A 297 -2.63 -22.28 11.53
C ASP A 297 -3.13 -23.68 11.15
N CYS A 298 -4.26 -24.06 11.74
CA CYS A 298 -4.94 -25.32 11.43
C CYS A 298 -6.16 -25.15 10.53
N THR A 299 -6.65 -23.92 10.37
CA THR A 299 -7.80 -23.60 9.51
C THR A 299 -7.39 -23.61 8.06
N THR A 300 -6.29 -22.92 7.74
CA THR A 300 -5.64 -22.95 6.43
C THR A 300 -4.18 -23.40 6.59
N PRO A 301 -3.94 -24.71 6.85
CA PRO A 301 -2.59 -25.20 7.11
C PRO A 301 -1.60 -24.75 6.07
N PRO A 302 -0.47 -24.12 6.43
CA PRO A 302 0.46 -23.49 5.50
C PRO A 302 0.91 -24.40 4.34
N VAL A 303 1.16 -25.66 4.64
CA VAL A 303 1.62 -26.67 3.67
C VAL A 303 0.59 -26.95 2.57
N LEU A 304 -0.68 -26.70 2.82
CA LEU A 304 -1.78 -26.91 1.88
C LEU A 304 -2.22 -25.62 1.18
N HIS A 305 -1.93 -24.47 1.76
CA HIS A 305 -2.51 -23.20 1.33
C HIS A 305 -1.44 -22.15 1.01
N SER A 306 -0.97 -21.39 1.96
CA SER A 306 -0.04 -20.26 1.77
C SER A 306 1.26 -20.65 1.06
N ARG A 307 1.88 -21.77 1.45
CA ARG A 307 3.12 -22.25 0.82
C ARG A 307 2.91 -22.67 -0.62
N ARG A 308 1.76 -23.26 -0.95
CA ARG A 308 1.42 -23.62 -2.35
C ARG A 308 1.17 -22.39 -3.21
N ILE A 309 0.47 -21.39 -2.69
CA ILE A 309 0.33 -20.10 -3.38
C ILE A 309 1.72 -19.54 -3.66
N PHE A 310 2.57 -19.42 -2.63
CA PHE A 310 3.91 -18.87 -2.77
C PHE A 310 4.77 -19.67 -3.77
N GLU A 311 4.70 -21.00 -3.73
CA GLU A 311 5.43 -21.87 -4.64
C GLU A 311 4.92 -21.82 -6.09
N ALA A 312 3.69 -21.39 -6.31
CA ALA A 312 3.13 -21.18 -7.64
C ALA A 312 3.51 -19.80 -8.23
N LEU A 313 3.79 -18.79 -7.40
CA LEU A 313 4.18 -17.46 -7.88
C LEU A 313 5.39 -17.50 -8.81
N PRO A 314 5.52 -16.61 -9.82
CA PRO A 314 6.65 -16.60 -10.74
C PRO A 314 7.99 -16.38 -10.03
N GLU A 315 9.02 -17.10 -10.47
CA GLU A 315 10.40 -16.89 -9.99
C GLU A 315 10.94 -15.54 -10.47
N GLY A 316 11.63 -14.83 -9.59
CA GLY A 316 12.16 -13.50 -9.91
C GLY A 316 11.11 -12.39 -9.87
N GLY A 317 9.85 -12.70 -9.54
CA GLY A 317 8.75 -11.73 -9.41
C GLY A 317 8.87 -10.80 -8.21
N GLY A 318 9.82 -11.04 -7.31
CA GLY A 318 10.03 -10.21 -6.12
C GLY A 318 9.03 -10.45 -4.99
N SER A 319 8.34 -11.59 -5.02
CA SER A 319 7.38 -12.02 -3.99
C SER A 319 8.07 -12.54 -2.74
N TYR A 320 7.41 -12.41 -1.59
CA TYR A 320 7.91 -12.89 -0.30
C TYR A 320 6.88 -13.75 0.41
N LEU A 321 7.39 -14.74 1.14
CA LEU A 321 6.66 -15.48 2.17
C LEU A 321 7.25 -15.12 3.51
N ALA A 322 6.45 -14.58 4.41
CA ALA A 322 6.78 -14.32 5.80
C ALA A 322 6.01 -15.32 6.68
N SER A 323 6.73 -16.11 7.45
CA SER A 323 6.16 -17.14 8.32
C SER A 323 6.33 -16.73 9.77
N LEU A 324 5.24 -16.70 10.52
CA LEU A 324 5.15 -16.42 11.96
C LEU A 324 5.21 -17.74 12.72
N PRO A 325 6.32 -18.09 13.40
CA PRO A 325 6.49 -19.42 13.99
C PRO A 325 5.45 -19.81 15.05
N LEU A 326 4.92 -18.81 15.77
CA LEU A 326 3.87 -18.98 16.77
C LEU A 326 2.52 -18.39 16.32
N GLY A 327 2.41 -17.94 15.08
CA GLY A 327 1.18 -17.37 14.53
C GLY A 327 0.13 -18.47 14.29
N ASP A 328 -1.12 -18.17 14.60
CA ASP A 328 -2.29 -19.00 14.31
C ASP A 328 -3.22 -18.30 13.28
N HIS A 329 -4.33 -18.95 12.93
CA HIS A 329 -5.25 -18.41 11.93
C HIS A 329 -5.99 -17.18 12.42
N CYS A 330 -6.56 -17.25 13.59
CA CYS A 330 -7.44 -16.22 14.12
C CYS A 330 -6.69 -15.04 14.72
N GLY A 331 -5.39 -15.19 15.00
CA GLY A 331 -4.49 -14.11 15.38
C GLY A 331 -4.23 -13.09 14.27
N PHE A 332 -4.72 -13.31 13.04
CA PHE A 332 -4.77 -12.30 11.98
C PHE A 332 -5.95 -11.32 12.10
N SER A 333 -6.75 -11.42 13.15
CA SER A 333 -7.84 -10.51 13.49
C SER A 333 -7.64 -9.89 14.87
N ASP A 334 -8.29 -8.76 15.12
CA ASP A 334 -8.24 -8.07 16.41
C ASP A 334 -8.75 -8.94 17.55
N GLU A 335 -8.10 -8.88 18.71
CA GLU A 335 -8.46 -9.68 19.89
C GLU A 335 -9.90 -9.42 20.35
N ASP A 336 -10.31 -8.16 20.31
CA ASP A 336 -11.65 -7.68 20.69
C ASP A 336 -12.64 -7.67 19.52
N GLY A 337 -12.26 -8.24 18.37
CA GLY A 337 -13.11 -8.31 17.18
C GLY A 337 -14.40 -9.12 17.44
N PRO A 338 -15.53 -8.72 16.85
CA PRO A 338 -16.85 -9.32 17.16
C PRO A 338 -16.92 -10.82 16.88
N THR A 339 -16.15 -11.35 15.93
CA THR A 339 -16.17 -12.77 15.56
C THR A 339 -14.88 -13.52 15.85
N THR A 340 -13.83 -12.86 16.30
CA THR A 340 -12.50 -13.45 16.56
C THR A 340 -12.56 -14.62 17.55
N ALA A 341 -13.34 -14.51 18.63
CA ALA A 341 -13.52 -15.60 19.60
C ALA A 341 -14.15 -16.86 18.96
N SER A 342 -15.11 -16.67 18.03
CA SER A 342 -15.74 -17.79 17.30
C SER A 342 -14.77 -18.45 16.32
N CYS A 343 -13.91 -17.66 15.69
CA CYS A 343 -12.81 -18.16 14.86
C CYS A 343 -11.88 -19.06 15.68
N GLY A 344 -11.41 -18.61 16.83
CA GLY A 344 -10.50 -19.38 17.68
C GLY A 344 -11.10 -20.73 18.16
N ILE A 345 -12.39 -20.77 18.47
CA ILE A 345 -13.09 -22.04 18.83
C ILE A 345 -13.11 -22.98 17.62
N ALA A 346 -13.37 -22.48 16.42
CA ALA A 346 -13.38 -23.28 15.19
C ALA A 346 -11.97 -23.82 14.91
N GLU A 347 -10.93 -23.03 15.07
CA GLU A 347 -9.55 -23.43 14.85
C GLU A 347 -9.12 -24.54 15.80
N VAL A 348 -9.32 -24.39 17.11
CA VAL A 348 -9.00 -25.44 18.10
C VAL A 348 -9.73 -26.73 17.78
N THR A 349 -10.97 -26.65 17.30
CA THR A 349 -11.77 -27.82 16.92
C THR A 349 -11.19 -28.52 15.69
N LEU A 350 -10.70 -27.78 14.71
CA LEU A 350 -10.08 -28.33 13.50
C LEU A 350 -8.68 -28.91 13.77
N CYS A 351 -7.88 -28.29 14.64
CA CYS A 351 -6.53 -28.72 14.95
C CYS A 351 -6.47 -30.15 15.52
N ASN A 352 -7.36 -30.48 16.44
CA ASN A 352 -7.25 -31.70 17.21
C ASN A 352 -7.53 -33.00 16.42
N PRO A 353 -8.59 -33.12 15.59
CA PRO A 353 -8.87 -34.39 14.89
C PRO A 353 -8.25 -34.48 13.50
N PHE A 354 -8.03 -33.37 12.80
CA PHE A 354 -7.71 -33.38 11.37
C PHE A 354 -6.24 -33.10 11.06
N PHE A 355 -5.53 -32.39 11.94
CA PHE A 355 -4.14 -32.00 11.68
C PHE A 355 -3.23 -32.30 12.87
N PRO A 356 -3.07 -33.58 13.27
CA PRO A 356 -2.24 -33.95 14.42
C PRO A 356 -0.74 -33.66 14.22
N LEU A 357 -0.32 -33.31 13.00
CA LEU A 357 1.06 -32.93 12.68
C LEU A 357 1.34 -31.44 12.97
N ILE A 358 0.31 -30.61 13.11
CA ILE A 358 0.44 -29.22 13.50
C ILE A 358 0.38 -29.18 15.02
N ASN A 359 1.52 -28.88 15.64
CA ASN A 359 1.57 -28.78 17.10
C ASN A 359 0.92 -27.46 17.54
N PHE A 360 -0.41 -27.48 17.62
CA PHE A 360 -1.20 -26.37 18.17
C PHE A 360 -1.11 -26.29 19.70
N GLN A 361 -0.66 -27.36 20.37
CA GLN A 361 -0.46 -27.34 21.82
C GLN A 361 0.78 -26.51 22.16
N GLY A 362 0.58 -25.47 22.93
CA GLY A 362 1.64 -24.58 23.38
C GLY A 362 1.26 -23.09 23.23
N GLU A 363 2.21 -22.24 23.47
CA GLU A 363 2.04 -20.80 23.34
C GLU A 363 1.83 -20.43 21.86
N THR A 364 0.84 -19.58 21.61
CA THR A 364 0.68 -18.83 20.35
C THR A 364 1.18 -17.40 20.55
N LEU A 365 1.35 -16.67 19.46
CA LEU A 365 1.83 -15.28 19.51
C LEU A 365 0.82 -14.35 20.20
N GLY A 366 -0.47 -14.72 20.16
CA GLY A 366 -1.59 -13.86 20.56
C GLY A 366 -1.94 -12.82 19.49
N SER A 367 -3.22 -12.44 19.43
CA SER A 367 -3.72 -11.55 18.37
C SER A 367 -3.04 -10.18 18.40
N VAL A 368 -2.83 -9.58 19.58
CA VAL A 368 -2.23 -8.23 19.69
C VAL A 368 -0.83 -8.17 19.07
N GLU A 369 0.03 -9.13 19.36
CA GLU A 369 1.38 -9.13 18.81
C GLU A 369 1.39 -9.57 17.35
N GLN A 370 0.54 -10.53 16.98
CA GLN A 370 0.44 -10.98 15.59
C GLN A 370 -0.08 -9.87 14.67
N THR A 371 -1.12 -9.14 15.07
CA THR A 371 -1.69 -8.01 14.31
C THR A 371 -0.71 -6.85 14.20
N ARG A 372 0.06 -6.55 15.26
CA ARG A 372 1.14 -5.57 15.22
C ARG A 372 2.16 -5.91 14.14
N ILE A 373 2.73 -7.12 14.17
CA ILE A 373 3.73 -7.58 13.20
C ILE A 373 3.15 -7.53 11.78
N VAL A 374 1.94 -8.04 11.60
CA VAL A 374 1.27 -8.06 10.28
C VAL A 374 1.04 -6.64 9.74
N GLY A 375 0.59 -5.71 10.59
CA GLY A 375 0.39 -4.31 10.23
C GLY A 375 1.68 -3.65 9.75
N GLU A 376 2.78 -3.84 10.48
CA GLU A 376 4.09 -3.28 10.15
C GLU A 376 4.65 -3.86 8.83
N LEU A 377 4.58 -5.19 8.65
CA LEU A 377 5.02 -5.84 7.42
C LEU A 377 4.17 -5.42 6.21
N ALA A 378 2.84 -5.36 6.38
CA ALA A 378 1.93 -4.93 5.33
C ALA A 378 2.19 -3.47 4.92
N LEU A 379 2.33 -2.56 5.90
CA LEU A 379 2.63 -1.15 5.64
C LEU A 379 3.98 -0.99 4.92
N ALA A 380 5.02 -1.67 5.40
CA ALA A 380 6.35 -1.60 4.79
C ALA A 380 6.33 -2.14 3.33
N TRP A 381 5.59 -3.25 3.10
CA TRP A 381 5.39 -3.82 1.77
C TRP A 381 4.63 -2.89 0.83
N LEU A 382 3.50 -2.35 1.27
CA LEU A 382 2.68 -1.42 0.48
C LEU A 382 3.46 -0.13 0.16
N ASN A 383 4.23 0.41 1.11
CA ASN A 383 5.11 1.54 0.86
C ASN A 383 6.12 1.24 -0.25
N ARG A 384 6.73 0.03 -0.25
CA ARG A 384 7.68 -0.39 -1.27
C ARG A 384 7.07 -0.44 -2.67
N HIS A 385 5.84 -0.91 -2.80
CA HIS A 385 5.24 -1.20 -4.11
C HIS A 385 4.28 -0.13 -4.64
N LEU A 386 3.61 0.60 -3.75
CA LEU A 386 2.66 1.64 -4.14
C LEU A 386 3.27 3.05 -4.12
N ARG A 387 4.22 3.32 -3.22
CA ARG A 387 4.83 4.66 -3.10
C ARG A 387 6.19 4.82 -3.74
N ARG A 388 6.92 3.73 -3.96
CA ARG A 388 8.18 3.63 -4.70
C ARG A 388 9.21 4.73 -4.46
N THR A 389 9.32 5.24 -3.24
CA THR A 389 10.42 6.15 -2.90
C THR A 389 11.68 5.35 -2.56
N SER A 390 12.88 5.92 -2.81
CA SER A 390 14.13 5.24 -2.43
C SER A 390 14.17 4.88 -0.94
N ALA A 391 13.60 5.73 -0.08
CA ALA A 391 13.50 5.49 1.35
C ALA A 391 12.59 4.30 1.73
N THR A 392 11.60 3.95 0.90
CA THR A 392 10.66 2.86 1.20
C THR A 392 11.15 1.50 0.73
N MET A 393 12.12 1.45 -0.17
CA MET A 393 12.60 0.17 -0.72
C MET A 393 13.37 -0.68 0.31
N ASP A 394 14.11 -0.04 1.20
CA ASP A 394 14.94 -0.74 2.21
C ASP A 394 14.17 -1.04 3.50
N LEU A 395 13.06 -0.34 3.77
CA LEU A 395 12.29 -0.47 5.01
C LEU A 395 11.62 -1.84 5.17
N PHE A 396 11.20 -2.48 4.07
CA PHE A 396 10.56 -3.79 4.14
C PHE A 396 11.53 -4.89 4.57
N GLU A 397 12.75 -4.91 4.03
CA GLU A 397 13.77 -5.89 4.42
C GLU A 397 14.28 -5.64 5.85
N ALA A 398 14.30 -4.39 6.28
CA ALA A 398 14.56 -4.03 7.68
C ALA A 398 13.46 -4.57 8.61
N ALA A 399 12.19 -4.33 8.28
CA ALA A 399 11.05 -4.83 9.04
C ALA A 399 11.07 -6.36 9.16
N LEU A 400 11.34 -7.08 8.06
CA LEU A 400 11.49 -8.54 8.10
C LEU A 400 12.63 -9.01 9.03
N SER A 401 13.65 -8.19 9.22
CA SER A 401 14.82 -8.55 10.04
C SER A 401 14.63 -8.21 11.52
N GLU A 402 13.75 -7.27 11.83
CA GLU A 402 13.46 -6.84 13.20
C GLU A 402 12.38 -7.71 13.86
N GLU A 403 11.48 -8.28 13.06
CA GLU A 403 10.37 -9.09 13.56
C GLU A 403 10.74 -10.58 13.74
N PRO A 404 10.07 -11.28 14.66
CA PRO A 404 10.28 -12.72 14.90
C PRO A 404 9.63 -13.56 13.79
N VAL A 405 10.01 -13.32 12.55
CA VAL A 405 9.50 -14.02 11.37
C VAL A 405 10.63 -14.74 10.63
N THR A 406 10.30 -15.85 9.99
CA THR A 406 11.16 -16.45 8.99
C THR A 406 10.64 -16.10 7.61
N TRP A 407 11.51 -15.88 6.63
CA TRP A 407 11.06 -15.44 5.33
C TRP A 407 11.78 -16.11 4.16
N ARG A 408 11.11 -16.19 3.04
CA ARG A 408 11.64 -16.64 1.76
C ARG A 408 11.27 -15.64 0.67
N ARG A 409 12.14 -15.48 -0.33
CA ARG A 409 11.89 -14.66 -1.52
C ARG A 409 11.80 -15.54 -2.76
N ARG A 410 10.91 -15.16 -3.66
CA ARG A 410 10.75 -15.80 -4.95
C ARG A 410 10.84 -14.82 -6.12
#